data_834a9086cff2bce4d749129cf6890294
#
_entry.id   834a9086cff2bce4d749129cf6890294
#
_cell.length_a   1.000
_cell.length_b   1.000
_cell.length_c   1.000
_cell.angle_alpha   90.00
_cell.angle_beta   90.00
_cell.angle_gamma   90.00
#
_symmetry.space_group_name_H-M   'P 1'
#
loop_
_entity.id
_entity.type
_entity.pdbx_description
1 polymer ?
#
loop_
_entity_poly.entity_id
_entity_poly.type
_entity_poly.pdbx_seq_one_letter_code
_entity_poly.pdbx_strand_id
1 'polypeptide(L)'
;MLSKIIMIFMAILMLASAMTAAGCAEEKSKENAKTKVTETQKPQKTQEELAAEKKAKEAAEKKAKEEAEKKKLEAAEKAKQEKALIKQNADQKKYSIFIKKSAYTLYLLDNKNTVIKSYDCTIGKNPGQKQKRGDMKTPTGTFYVDEIDDASGWTHDFGDGKGEIKGAYGPWFISINTDEMSKGAWGGIGIHGTHKPNVMRAMDSEGCIRLQNQNVEELKQYVRVGTKVTIEE
;
A
#
# COMPACT_ATOMS: atom_id res chain seq x y z
N MET A 1 -30.25 5.40 4.58
CA MET A 1 -30.74 5.16 3.19
C MET A 1 -29.58 5.02 2.18
N LEU A 2 -28.46 4.41 2.56
CA LEU A 2 -27.28 4.24 1.69
C LEU A 2 -26.96 2.77 1.35
N SER A 3 -27.84 1.83 1.75
CA SER A 3 -27.59 0.38 1.61
C SER A 3 -28.27 -0.31 0.43
N LYS A 4 -29.01 0.42 -0.42
CA LYS A 4 -29.75 -0.19 -1.55
C LYS A 4 -29.17 0.08 -2.95
N ILE A 5 -28.11 0.86 -3.06
CA ILE A 5 -27.50 1.22 -4.37
C ILE A 5 -26.30 0.30 -4.74
N ILE A 6 -25.73 -0.42 -3.78
CA ILE A 6 -24.56 -1.29 -4.02
C ILE A 6 -24.95 -2.66 -4.61
N MET A 7 -26.22 -3.05 -4.57
CA MET A 7 -26.66 -4.39 -5.01
C MET A 7 -27.03 -4.51 -6.49
N ILE A 8 -27.03 -3.43 -7.26
CA ILE A 8 -27.40 -3.44 -8.70
C ILE A 8 -26.20 -3.56 -9.65
N PHE A 9 -24.97 -3.30 -9.17
CA PHE A 9 -23.77 -3.38 -10.02
C PHE A 9 -23.05 -4.74 -10.05
N MET A 10 -23.50 -5.73 -9.26
CA MET A 10 -22.87 -7.06 -9.22
C MET A 10 -23.55 -8.12 -10.08
N ALA A 11 -24.59 -7.79 -10.83
CA ALA A 11 -25.37 -8.77 -11.62
C ALA A 11 -25.06 -8.80 -13.12
N ILE A 12 -24.08 -8.04 -13.63
CA ILE A 12 -23.79 -7.97 -15.08
C ILE A 12 -22.43 -8.56 -15.47
N LEU A 13 -21.64 -9.10 -14.54
CA LEU A 13 -20.27 -9.59 -14.85
C LEU A 13 -20.10 -11.13 -14.76
N MET A 14 -21.20 -11.91 -14.89
CA MET A 14 -21.08 -13.37 -14.94
C MET A 14 -21.86 -13.96 -16.11
N LEU A 15 -21.46 -13.66 -17.36
CA LEU A 15 -21.87 -14.45 -18.52
C LEU A 15 -20.86 -14.33 -19.67
N ALA A 16 -19.66 -14.86 -19.50
CA ALA A 16 -18.77 -15.17 -20.62
C ALA A 16 -17.63 -16.06 -20.13
N SER A 17 -17.87 -17.36 -19.95
CA SER A 17 -16.83 -18.39 -19.96
C SER A 17 -17.46 -19.77 -19.90
N ALA A 18 -17.81 -20.32 -21.06
CA ALA A 18 -17.86 -21.76 -21.28
C ALA A 18 -17.98 -22.02 -22.77
N MET A 19 -16.90 -22.37 -23.45
CA MET A 19 -16.84 -23.30 -24.55
C MET A 19 -15.42 -23.43 -25.06
N THR A 20 -14.74 -24.47 -24.63
CA THR A 20 -13.76 -25.20 -25.44
C THR A 20 -13.70 -26.64 -24.88
N ALA A 21 -14.02 -27.60 -25.71
CA ALA A 21 -13.15 -28.70 -26.03
C ALA A 21 -13.91 -29.98 -26.41
N ALA A 22 -13.38 -30.60 -27.43
CA ALA A 22 -13.48 -32.00 -27.84
C ALA A 22 -14.68 -32.29 -28.73
N GLY A 23 -14.51 -32.94 -29.86
CA GLY A 23 -13.48 -33.74 -30.45
C GLY A 23 -14.10 -34.46 -31.65
N CYS A 24 -13.31 -34.86 -32.58
CA CYS A 24 -13.63 -35.59 -33.84
C CYS A 24 -14.54 -36.80 -33.71
N ALA A 25 -15.41 -37.01 -34.73
CA ALA A 25 -15.41 -38.23 -35.57
C ALA A 25 -16.50 -38.18 -36.66
N GLU A 26 -16.13 -38.70 -37.82
CA GLU A 26 -16.84 -38.91 -39.08
C GLU A 26 -18.17 -39.65 -38.95
N GLU A 27 -19.16 -39.45 -39.81
CA GLU A 27 -19.37 -40.09 -41.11
C GLU A 27 -20.73 -39.74 -41.72
N LYS A 28 -20.68 -39.50 -43.07
CA LYS A 28 -21.67 -39.57 -44.14
C LYS A 28 -23.11 -40.00 -43.86
N SER A 29 -24.08 -39.24 -44.33
CA SER A 29 -24.88 -39.64 -45.53
C SER A 29 -25.97 -38.61 -45.87
N LYS A 30 -26.28 -38.58 -47.13
CA LYS A 30 -27.15 -37.70 -47.90
C LYS A 30 -28.61 -37.73 -47.42
N GLU A 31 -29.33 -36.59 -47.42
CA GLU A 31 -30.51 -36.45 -48.25
C GLU A 31 -31.15 -35.04 -48.18
N ASN A 32 -31.71 -34.65 -49.29
CA ASN A 32 -32.30 -33.39 -49.66
C ASN A 32 -33.60 -33.07 -48.88
N ALA A 33 -33.68 -31.85 -48.31
CA ALA A 33 -35.00 -31.21 -48.16
C ALA A 33 -34.83 -29.67 -48.10
N LYS A 34 -35.42 -29.01 -49.09
CA LYS A 34 -35.57 -27.54 -49.14
C LYS A 34 -36.32 -27.04 -47.91
N THR A 35 -35.70 -26.23 -47.11
CA THR A 35 -36.42 -25.38 -46.13
C THR A 35 -35.93 -23.96 -46.28
N LYS A 36 -36.90 -23.10 -46.52
CA LYS A 36 -36.84 -21.66 -46.71
C LYS A 36 -36.16 -21.00 -45.50
N VAL A 37 -35.02 -20.40 -45.71
CA VAL A 37 -34.33 -19.56 -44.69
C VAL A 37 -35.12 -18.26 -44.58
N THR A 38 -35.77 -18.07 -43.45
CA THR A 38 -36.31 -16.75 -43.06
C THR A 38 -35.18 -15.99 -42.43
N GLU A 39 -34.64 -15.03 -43.14
CA GLU A 39 -33.62 -14.08 -42.68
C GLU A 39 -34.23 -13.17 -41.62
N THR A 40 -33.89 -13.39 -40.35
CA THR A 40 -34.31 -12.53 -39.25
C THR A 40 -33.46 -11.28 -39.34
N GLN A 41 -34.00 -10.21 -39.89
CA GLN A 41 -33.36 -8.88 -39.93
C GLN A 41 -33.20 -8.40 -38.50
N LYS A 42 -31.91 -8.21 -38.09
CA LYS A 42 -31.51 -7.52 -36.86
C LYS A 42 -32.02 -6.07 -36.96
N PRO A 43 -32.74 -5.53 -35.96
CA PRO A 43 -33.24 -4.16 -36.03
C PRO A 43 -32.08 -3.18 -36.20
N GLN A 44 -32.06 -2.46 -37.30
CA GLN A 44 -31.15 -1.35 -37.52
C GLN A 44 -31.59 -0.19 -36.61
N LYS A 45 -30.72 0.23 -35.70
CA LYS A 45 -30.92 1.46 -34.89
C LYS A 45 -31.08 2.65 -35.83
N THR A 46 -32.03 3.50 -35.54
CA THR A 46 -32.25 4.74 -36.29
C THR A 46 -31.08 5.71 -36.11
N GLN A 47 -30.87 6.59 -37.11
CA GLN A 47 -29.79 7.58 -37.00
C GLN A 47 -29.91 8.46 -35.75
N GLU A 48 -31.11 8.68 -35.27
CA GLU A 48 -31.41 9.49 -34.08
C GLU A 48 -30.97 8.77 -32.78
N GLU A 49 -31.16 7.46 -32.69
CA GLU A 49 -30.70 6.63 -31.56
C GLU A 49 -29.17 6.56 -31.49
N LEU A 50 -28.48 6.47 -32.63
CA LEU A 50 -27.02 6.51 -32.73
C LEU A 50 -26.45 7.87 -32.32
N ALA A 51 -27.11 8.96 -32.69
CA ALA A 51 -26.72 10.31 -32.30
C ALA A 51 -26.91 10.57 -30.80
N ALA A 52 -28.00 10.06 -30.21
CA ALA A 52 -28.29 10.16 -28.80
C ALA A 52 -27.27 9.34 -27.95
N GLU A 53 -26.92 8.13 -28.39
CA GLU A 53 -25.93 7.27 -27.73
C GLU A 53 -24.52 7.89 -27.77
N LYS A 54 -24.14 8.50 -28.88
CA LYS A 54 -22.86 9.22 -29.04
C LYS A 54 -22.78 10.42 -28.09
N LYS A 55 -23.86 11.22 -28.02
CA LYS A 55 -23.94 12.40 -27.14
C LYS A 55 -23.91 12.03 -25.65
N ALA A 56 -24.58 10.92 -25.28
CA ALA A 56 -24.54 10.39 -23.91
C ALA A 56 -23.14 9.87 -23.53
N LYS A 57 -22.43 9.25 -24.47
CA LYS A 57 -21.08 8.73 -24.27
C LYS A 57 -20.06 9.84 -24.10
N GLU A 58 -20.15 10.90 -24.94
CA GLU A 58 -19.30 12.10 -24.81
C GLU A 58 -19.54 12.84 -23.50
N ALA A 59 -20.79 12.96 -23.06
CA ALA A 59 -21.13 13.59 -21.78
C ALA A 59 -20.63 12.77 -20.57
N ALA A 60 -20.70 11.44 -20.63
CA ALA A 60 -20.19 10.55 -19.60
C ALA A 60 -18.65 10.61 -19.51
N GLU A 61 -17.97 10.65 -20.66
CA GLU A 61 -16.51 10.76 -20.73
C GLU A 61 -16.01 12.12 -20.20
N LYS A 62 -16.71 13.21 -20.53
CA LYS A 62 -16.40 14.54 -20.00
C LYS A 62 -16.54 14.58 -18.48
N LYS A 63 -17.64 14.02 -17.94
CA LYS A 63 -17.90 13.96 -16.51
C LYS A 63 -16.87 13.11 -15.76
N ALA A 64 -16.44 12.00 -16.35
CA ALA A 64 -15.39 11.15 -15.81
C ALA A 64 -14.02 11.85 -15.78
N LYS A 65 -13.69 12.63 -16.81
CA LYS A 65 -12.45 13.44 -16.84
C LYS A 65 -12.46 14.53 -15.78
N GLU A 66 -13.57 15.26 -15.63
CA GLU A 66 -13.72 16.30 -14.60
C GLU A 66 -13.62 15.73 -13.19
N GLU A 67 -14.20 14.57 -12.94
CA GLU A 67 -14.10 13.90 -11.63
C GLU A 67 -12.69 13.39 -11.35
N ALA A 68 -12.00 12.85 -12.35
CA ALA A 68 -10.61 12.41 -12.23
C ALA A 68 -9.66 13.60 -11.97
N GLU A 69 -9.86 14.70 -12.63
CA GLU A 69 -9.08 15.94 -12.44
C GLU A 69 -9.32 16.53 -11.04
N LYS A 70 -10.57 16.55 -10.58
CA LYS A 70 -10.92 17.00 -9.22
C LYS A 70 -10.25 16.13 -8.16
N LYS A 71 -10.30 14.80 -8.29
CA LYS A 71 -9.63 13.87 -7.36
C LYS A 71 -8.11 14.09 -7.35
N LYS A 72 -7.51 14.36 -8.51
CA LYS A 72 -6.08 14.63 -8.62
C LYS A 72 -5.69 15.94 -7.95
N LEU A 73 -6.53 16.97 -8.06
CA LEU A 73 -6.32 18.26 -7.40
C LEU A 73 -6.45 18.14 -5.89
N GLU A 74 -7.49 17.47 -5.39
CA GLU A 74 -7.69 17.21 -3.96
C GLU A 74 -6.54 16.40 -3.36
N ALA A 75 -6.04 15.38 -4.07
CA ALA A 75 -4.88 14.59 -3.64
C ALA A 75 -3.60 15.44 -3.58
N ALA A 76 -3.38 16.32 -4.57
CA ALA A 76 -2.23 17.22 -4.59
C ALA A 76 -2.28 18.26 -3.45
N GLU A 77 -3.48 18.77 -3.14
CA GLU A 77 -3.66 19.74 -2.05
C GLU A 77 -3.46 19.07 -0.69
N LYS A 78 -4.00 17.86 -0.50
CA LYS A 78 -3.76 17.06 0.70
C LYS A 78 -2.27 16.78 0.91
N ALA A 79 -1.55 16.38 -0.14
CA ALA A 79 -0.11 16.15 -0.07
C ALA A 79 0.68 17.43 0.27
N LYS A 80 0.24 18.60 -0.22
CA LYS A 80 0.86 19.88 0.10
C LYS A 80 0.63 20.28 1.57
N GLN A 81 -0.58 20.06 2.09
CA GLN A 81 -0.91 20.33 3.50
C GLN A 81 -0.13 19.40 4.43
N GLU A 82 -0.01 18.12 4.07
CA GLU A 82 0.77 17.14 4.82
C GLU A 82 2.25 17.52 4.88
N LYS A 83 2.86 17.90 3.75
CA LYS A 83 4.25 18.41 3.72
C LYS A 83 4.44 19.66 4.57
N ALA A 84 3.48 20.57 4.56
CA ALA A 84 3.52 21.77 5.41
C ALA A 84 3.46 21.43 6.90
N LEU A 85 2.61 20.46 7.29
CA LEU A 85 2.47 19.96 8.66
C LEU A 85 3.75 19.24 9.12
N ILE A 86 4.33 18.38 8.27
CA ILE A 86 5.61 17.71 8.53
C ILE A 86 6.70 18.73 8.77
N LYS A 87 6.81 19.76 7.93
CA LYS A 87 7.78 20.83 8.09
C LYS A 87 7.57 21.62 9.39
N GLN A 88 6.35 22.01 9.70
CA GLN A 88 6.00 22.71 10.92
C GLN A 88 6.36 21.88 12.17
N ASN A 89 6.06 20.59 12.17
CA ASN A 89 6.38 19.69 13.28
C ASN A 89 7.89 19.43 13.39
N ALA A 90 8.62 19.35 12.26
CA ALA A 90 10.07 19.24 12.24
C ALA A 90 10.76 20.50 12.82
N ASP A 91 10.20 21.69 12.56
CA ASP A 91 10.72 22.95 13.11
C ASP A 91 10.49 23.09 14.62
N GLN A 92 9.51 22.40 15.19
CA GLN A 92 9.27 22.36 16.64
C GLN A 92 10.25 21.45 17.41
N LYS A 93 11.21 20.87 16.77
CA LYS A 93 12.39 20.06 17.20
C LYS A 93 12.53 19.81 18.70
N LYS A 94 11.63 19.01 19.27
CA LYS A 94 11.80 18.61 20.66
C LYS A 94 12.65 17.34 20.77
N TYR A 95 12.43 16.41 19.84
CA TYR A 95 13.08 15.10 19.81
C TYR A 95 13.40 14.68 18.36
N SER A 96 14.41 13.83 18.22
CA SER A 96 14.74 13.14 16.98
C SER A 96 15.16 11.69 17.25
N ILE A 97 15.16 10.87 16.23
CA ILE A 97 15.60 9.48 16.29
C ILE A 97 16.89 9.34 15.50
N PHE A 98 17.87 8.65 16.09
CA PHE A 98 19.08 8.21 15.41
C PHE A 98 19.20 6.70 15.52
N ILE A 99 19.42 5.99 14.40
CA ILE A 99 19.57 4.55 14.35
C ILE A 99 20.95 4.21 13.80
N LYS A 100 21.75 3.50 14.60
CA LYS A 100 23.04 2.96 14.19
C LYS A 100 22.86 1.47 13.89
N LYS A 101 22.90 1.10 12.62
CA LYS A 101 22.66 -0.28 12.16
C LYS A 101 23.72 -1.23 12.68
N SER A 102 25.00 -0.86 12.59
CA SER A 102 26.12 -1.66 13.09
C SER A 102 26.10 -1.89 14.61
N ALA A 103 25.45 -0.99 15.36
CA ALA A 103 25.27 -1.13 16.80
C ALA A 103 23.94 -1.82 17.18
N TYR A 104 23.05 -2.05 16.23
CA TYR A 104 21.68 -2.53 16.47
C TYR A 104 20.94 -1.70 17.52
N THR A 105 21.12 -0.39 17.48
CA THR A 105 20.60 0.52 18.51
C THR A 105 19.88 1.70 17.90
N LEU A 106 18.70 1.98 18.45
CA LEU A 106 17.94 3.20 18.23
C LEU A 106 18.15 4.14 19.41
N TYR A 107 18.54 5.37 19.14
CA TYR A 107 18.69 6.45 20.10
C TYR A 107 17.60 7.49 19.95
N LEU A 108 16.96 7.87 21.05
CA LEU A 108 16.11 9.04 21.15
C LEU A 108 16.96 10.22 21.59
N LEU A 109 16.96 11.28 20.80
CA LEU A 109 17.76 12.48 21.03
C LEU A 109 16.87 13.68 21.36
N ASP A 110 17.36 14.60 22.21
CA ASP A 110 16.75 15.90 22.42
C ASP A 110 17.12 16.89 21.30
N ASN A 111 16.65 18.13 21.42
CA ASN A 111 16.93 19.21 20.46
C ASN A 111 18.40 19.70 20.48
N LYS A 112 19.23 19.22 21.42
CA LYS A 112 20.67 19.47 21.49
C LYS A 112 21.49 18.27 21.02
N ASN A 113 20.85 17.25 20.46
CA ASN A 113 21.40 15.95 20.08
C ASN A 113 21.96 15.15 21.27
N THR A 114 21.49 15.40 22.49
CA THR A 114 21.83 14.58 23.64
C THR A 114 20.99 13.31 23.63
N VAL A 115 21.63 12.17 23.88
CA VAL A 115 20.92 10.89 24.01
C VAL A 115 20.08 10.89 25.28
N ILE A 116 18.78 10.77 25.15
CA ILE A 116 17.84 10.66 26.27
C ILE A 116 17.59 9.20 26.62
N LYS A 117 17.43 8.36 25.57
CA LYS A 117 17.15 6.93 25.69
C LYS A 117 17.83 6.17 24.57
N SER A 118 18.08 4.89 24.81
CA SER A 118 18.57 3.96 23.80
C SER A 118 17.80 2.65 23.89
N TYR A 119 17.53 2.04 22.74
CA TYR A 119 16.78 0.81 22.62
C TYR A 119 17.51 -0.15 21.69
N ASP A 120 17.67 -1.39 22.11
CA ASP A 120 18.11 -2.45 21.20
C ASP A 120 17.08 -2.64 20.09
N CYS A 121 17.54 -2.81 18.86
CA CYS A 121 16.66 -3.02 17.72
C CYS A 121 17.11 -4.19 16.84
N THR A 122 16.16 -4.67 16.04
CA THR A 122 16.39 -5.63 14.95
C THR A 122 16.18 -4.92 13.64
N ILE A 123 17.06 -5.18 12.67
CA ILE A 123 17.07 -4.55 11.34
C ILE A 123 16.89 -5.58 10.23
N GLY A 124 16.88 -5.14 8.99
CA GLY A 124 16.72 -6.00 7.80
C GLY A 124 17.72 -7.14 7.73
N LYS A 125 17.26 -8.32 7.25
CA LYS A 125 18.07 -9.55 7.10
C LYS A 125 19.31 -9.38 6.23
N ASN A 126 19.26 -8.46 5.26
CA ASN A 126 20.35 -8.25 4.32
C ASN A 126 21.10 -6.95 4.62
N PRO A 127 22.44 -6.94 4.57
CA PRO A 127 23.26 -5.75 4.79
C PRO A 127 23.20 -4.76 3.62
N GLY A 128 23.68 -3.55 3.88
CA GLY A 128 23.85 -2.49 2.88
C GLY A 128 22.61 -1.66 2.64
N GLN A 129 22.70 -0.75 1.67
CA GLN A 129 21.64 0.20 1.35
C GLN A 129 20.47 -0.46 0.65
N LYS A 130 19.25 -0.07 1.06
CA LYS A 130 18.01 -0.49 0.42
C LYS A 130 17.91 0.02 -1.02
N GLN A 131 17.48 -0.84 -1.93
CA GLN A 131 17.34 -0.51 -3.35
C GLN A 131 15.91 -0.65 -3.86
N LYS A 132 15.15 -1.63 -3.34
CA LYS A 132 13.80 -1.94 -3.79
C LYS A 132 12.98 -2.59 -2.68
N ARG A 133 11.67 -2.63 -2.87
CA ARG A 133 10.76 -3.41 -2.02
C ARG A 133 11.14 -4.89 -2.03
N GLY A 134 11.09 -5.56 -0.87
CA GLY A 134 11.37 -6.98 -0.74
C GLY A 134 12.86 -7.36 -0.75
N ASP A 135 13.80 -6.40 -0.76
CA ASP A 135 15.24 -6.68 -0.68
C ASP A 135 15.74 -6.99 0.75
N MET A 136 14.83 -6.95 1.74
CA MET A 136 15.10 -7.25 3.15
C MET A 136 16.17 -6.37 3.79
N LYS A 137 16.35 -5.14 3.29
CA LYS A 137 17.35 -4.19 3.77
C LYS A 137 16.71 -3.02 4.50
N THR A 138 17.32 -2.59 5.60
CA THR A 138 17.00 -1.32 6.26
C THR A 138 17.74 -0.18 5.54
N PRO A 139 17.04 0.87 5.07
CA PRO A 139 17.68 1.98 4.38
C PRO A 139 18.59 2.79 5.30
N THR A 140 19.58 3.48 4.74
CA THR A 140 20.32 4.55 5.38
C THR A 140 19.89 5.89 4.80
N GLY A 141 19.93 6.95 5.60
CA GLY A 141 19.56 8.30 5.20
C GLY A 141 18.86 9.08 6.29
N THR A 142 18.33 10.23 5.91
CA THR A 142 17.52 11.09 6.78
C THR A 142 16.09 11.08 6.27
N PHE A 143 15.17 10.76 7.17
CA PHE A 143 13.75 10.58 6.94
C PHE A 143 12.95 11.35 7.97
N TYR A 144 11.62 11.32 7.83
CA TYR A 144 10.68 11.85 8.80
C TYR A 144 9.56 10.84 9.06
N VAL A 145 9.04 10.84 10.27
CA VAL A 145 7.82 10.09 10.60
C VAL A 145 6.66 10.72 9.84
N ASP A 146 5.90 9.92 9.12
CA ASP A 146 4.71 10.36 8.36
C ASP A 146 3.40 9.86 8.95
N GLU A 147 3.40 8.73 9.65
CA GLU A 147 2.19 8.18 10.28
C GLU A 147 2.56 7.41 11.55
N ILE A 148 1.61 7.31 12.49
CA ILE A 148 1.75 6.52 13.72
C ILE A 148 0.43 5.78 13.95
N ASP A 149 0.45 4.47 13.75
CA ASP A 149 -0.74 3.62 13.77
C ASP A 149 -0.77 2.69 14.96
N ASP A 150 -1.97 2.42 15.47
CA ASP A 150 -2.22 1.27 16.32
C ASP A 150 -2.16 -0.01 15.48
N ALA A 151 -1.08 -0.77 15.66
CA ALA A 151 -0.81 -2.00 14.93
C ALA A 151 -1.19 -3.27 15.70
N SER A 152 -1.84 -3.14 16.87
CA SER A 152 -2.16 -4.26 17.75
C SER A 152 -3.04 -5.34 17.10
N GLY A 153 -3.85 -4.95 16.11
CA GLY A 153 -4.70 -5.84 15.34
C GLY A 153 -4.10 -6.32 14.00
N TRP A 154 -2.92 -5.83 13.63
CA TRP A 154 -2.35 -6.14 12.33
C TRP A 154 -1.76 -7.54 12.28
N THR A 155 -1.90 -8.18 11.11
CA THR A 155 -1.33 -9.50 10.81
C THR A 155 -0.29 -9.39 9.70
N HIS A 156 0.62 -10.36 9.63
CA HIS A 156 1.58 -10.49 8.55
C HIS A 156 1.95 -11.95 8.31
N ASP A 157 1.99 -12.34 7.04
CA ASP A 157 2.56 -13.61 6.61
C ASP A 157 4.00 -13.38 6.13
N PHE A 158 4.96 -13.95 6.86
CA PHE A 158 6.39 -13.83 6.54
C PHE A 158 6.83 -14.77 5.43
N GLY A 159 5.93 -15.53 4.81
CA GLY A 159 6.24 -16.51 3.77
C GLY A 159 7.06 -17.70 4.29
N ASP A 160 7.06 -17.95 5.60
CA ASP A 160 7.82 -19.05 6.24
C ASP A 160 6.98 -20.33 6.41
N GLY A 161 5.79 -20.37 5.79
CA GLY A 161 4.87 -21.51 5.82
C GLY A 161 4.01 -21.60 7.08
N LYS A 162 4.09 -20.63 7.99
CA LYS A 162 3.28 -20.59 9.22
C LYS A 162 1.98 -19.81 9.07
N GLY A 163 1.79 -19.14 7.92
CA GLY A 163 0.66 -18.28 7.66
C GLY A 163 0.71 -16.95 8.40
N GLU A 164 -0.43 -16.27 8.50
CA GLU A 164 -0.53 -14.95 9.13
C GLU A 164 -0.29 -15.00 10.64
N ILE A 165 0.62 -14.16 11.11
CA ILE A 165 0.94 -13.98 12.54
C ILE A 165 0.25 -12.71 13.05
N LYS A 166 -0.69 -12.85 13.97
CA LYS A 166 -1.32 -11.74 14.67
C LYS A 166 -0.33 -11.05 15.61
N GLY A 167 -0.35 -9.71 15.63
CA GLY A 167 0.58 -8.93 16.44
C GLY A 167 2.01 -8.92 15.91
N ALA A 168 2.19 -9.22 14.62
CA ALA A 168 3.49 -9.24 13.94
C ALA A 168 4.27 -7.93 14.11
N TYR A 169 3.55 -6.80 14.22
CA TYR A 169 4.10 -5.45 14.33
C TYR A 169 4.08 -4.90 15.77
N GLY A 170 3.60 -5.69 16.75
CA GLY A 170 3.41 -5.21 18.12
C GLY A 170 2.30 -4.16 18.24
N PRO A 171 2.34 -3.29 19.29
CA PRO A 171 1.26 -2.35 19.56
C PRO A 171 1.22 -1.14 18.64
N TRP A 172 2.39 -0.67 18.14
CA TRP A 172 2.51 0.55 17.34
C TRP A 172 3.38 0.34 16.10
N PHE A 173 2.99 0.98 14.99
CA PHE A 173 3.78 1.13 13.78
C PHE A 173 4.03 2.63 13.54
N ILE A 174 5.29 3.04 13.62
CA ILE A 174 5.75 4.41 13.36
C ILE A 174 6.32 4.41 11.95
N SER A 175 5.53 4.85 10.98
CA SER A 175 5.90 4.88 9.57
C SER A 175 6.96 5.93 9.29
N ILE A 176 7.89 5.63 8.40
CA ILE A 176 8.98 6.52 7.98
C ILE A 176 8.80 6.81 6.50
N ASN A 177 8.67 8.09 6.15
CA ASN A 177 8.58 8.51 4.76
C ASN A 177 9.91 8.29 4.04
N THR A 178 9.93 7.32 3.15
CA THR A 178 11.09 6.99 2.32
C THR A 178 10.94 7.49 0.87
N ASP A 179 9.82 8.10 0.52
CA ASP A 179 9.46 8.40 -0.88
C ASP A 179 10.29 9.50 -1.50
N GLU A 180 10.73 10.48 -0.70
CA GLU A 180 11.63 11.53 -1.20
C GLU A 180 12.95 10.95 -1.72
N MET A 181 13.48 9.91 -1.06
CA MET A 181 14.74 9.26 -1.45
C MET A 181 14.51 8.15 -2.50
N SER A 182 13.44 7.39 -2.38
CA SER A 182 13.19 6.18 -3.16
C SER A 182 12.25 6.38 -4.33
N LYS A 183 11.56 7.53 -4.41
CA LYS A 183 10.45 7.79 -5.36
C LYS A 183 9.38 6.70 -5.31
N GLY A 184 9.06 6.22 -4.11
CA GLY A 184 8.07 5.16 -3.87
C GLY A 184 8.60 3.73 -4.05
N ALA A 185 9.88 3.55 -4.42
CA ALA A 185 10.43 2.22 -4.71
C ALA A 185 10.63 1.34 -3.48
N TRP A 186 10.72 1.92 -2.27
CA TRP A 186 11.02 1.15 -1.06
C TRP A 186 9.78 0.77 -0.26
N GLY A 187 8.84 1.67 -0.05
CA GLY A 187 7.56 1.49 0.64
C GLY A 187 7.58 0.67 1.94
N GLY A 188 6.71 1.02 2.88
CA GLY A 188 6.44 0.19 4.05
C GLY A 188 7.60 0.05 5.04
N ILE A 189 8.47 1.05 5.20
CA ILE A 189 9.51 1.08 6.23
C ILE A 189 8.99 1.82 7.46
N GLY A 190 9.16 1.18 8.62
CA GLY A 190 8.74 1.77 9.90
C GLY A 190 9.54 1.24 11.08
N ILE A 191 9.30 1.87 12.23
CA ILE A 191 9.75 1.44 13.55
C ILE A 191 8.53 0.86 14.26
N HIS A 192 8.61 -0.39 14.69
CA HIS A 192 7.45 -1.06 15.28
C HIS A 192 7.84 -2.10 16.34
N GLY A 193 6.87 -2.67 17.01
CA GLY A 193 7.08 -3.77 17.94
C GLY A 193 7.39 -5.12 17.26
N THR A 194 7.23 -6.22 17.96
CA THR A 194 7.59 -7.53 17.42
C THR A 194 6.78 -8.65 18.06
N HIS A 195 6.55 -9.72 17.28
CA HIS A 195 6.11 -11.02 17.78
C HIS A 195 7.27 -11.92 18.25
N LYS A 196 8.53 -11.46 18.04
CA LYS A 196 9.75 -12.19 18.42
C LYS A 196 10.57 -11.39 19.45
N PRO A 197 10.09 -11.22 20.70
CA PRO A 197 10.75 -10.36 21.68
C PRO A 197 12.17 -10.80 22.05
N ASN A 198 12.50 -12.07 21.84
CA ASN A 198 13.82 -12.62 22.12
C ASN A 198 14.84 -12.42 20.97
N VAL A 199 14.42 -11.86 19.85
CA VAL A 199 15.29 -11.62 18.68
C VAL A 199 15.56 -10.12 18.59
N MET A 200 16.46 -9.63 19.43
CA MET A 200 16.97 -8.27 19.42
C MET A 200 18.46 -8.26 19.06
N ARG A 201 18.98 -7.12 18.62
CA ARG A 201 20.36 -6.90 18.16
C ARG A 201 20.72 -7.87 17.02
N ALA A 202 19.85 -8.01 16.04
CA ALA A 202 19.93 -9.00 14.99
C ALA A 202 19.52 -8.42 13.61
N MET A 203 19.89 -9.13 12.57
CA MET A 203 19.41 -8.94 11.20
C MET A 203 18.32 -9.99 10.93
N ASP A 204 17.05 -9.67 11.26
CA ASP A 204 15.93 -10.63 11.12
C ASP A 204 14.66 -10.01 10.52
N SER A 205 14.61 -8.70 10.25
CA SER A 205 13.42 -8.07 9.67
C SER A 205 13.42 -8.06 8.13
N GLU A 206 12.30 -7.69 7.55
CA GLU A 206 12.16 -7.49 6.11
C GLU A 206 12.57 -6.08 5.65
N GLY A 207 13.17 -5.31 6.56
CA GLY A 207 13.69 -3.96 6.31
C GLY A 207 13.25 -2.93 7.35
N CYS A 208 12.17 -3.18 8.08
CA CYS A 208 11.73 -2.37 9.21
C CYS A 208 12.68 -2.47 10.41
N ILE A 209 12.57 -1.52 11.32
CA ILE A 209 13.29 -1.48 12.58
C ILE A 209 12.35 -2.01 13.67
N ARG A 210 12.66 -3.17 14.24
CA ARG A 210 11.87 -3.78 15.30
C ARG A 210 12.43 -3.45 16.66
N LEU A 211 11.56 -3.05 17.58
CA LEU A 211 11.82 -2.86 19.00
C LEU A 211 11.05 -3.91 19.82
N GLN A 212 11.41 -4.07 21.07
CA GLN A 212 10.50 -4.73 22.03
C GLN A 212 9.22 -3.91 22.16
N ASN A 213 8.08 -4.57 22.41
CA ASN A 213 6.77 -3.92 22.43
C ASN A 213 6.68 -2.79 23.45
N GLN A 214 7.20 -2.99 24.65
CA GLN A 214 7.29 -1.94 25.68
C GLN A 214 8.14 -0.74 25.24
N ASN A 215 9.19 -0.97 24.44
CA ASN A 215 10.08 0.09 23.98
C ASN A 215 9.43 0.94 22.89
N VAL A 216 8.65 0.34 21.97
CA VAL A 216 7.93 1.12 20.97
C VAL A 216 6.77 1.90 21.60
N GLU A 217 6.11 1.37 22.62
CA GLU A 217 5.11 2.11 23.40
C GLU A 217 5.71 3.32 24.11
N GLU A 218 6.90 3.17 24.70
CA GLU A 218 7.61 4.27 25.32
C GLU A 218 8.06 5.30 24.26
N LEU A 219 8.70 4.87 23.16
CA LEU A 219 9.17 5.73 22.09
C LEU A 219 8.04 6.58 21.50
N LYS A 220 6.86 5.99 21.30
CA LYS A 220 5.67 6.65 20.76
C LYS A 220 5.24 7.88 21.58
N GLN A 221 5.57 7.96 22.87
CA GLN A 221 5.22 9.12 23.70
C GLN A 221 6.02 10.36 23.32
N TYR A 222 7.21 10.19 22.73
CA TYR A 222 8.14 11.26 22.35
C TYR A 222 8.03 11.66 20.89
N VAL A 223 7.61 10.74 20.02
CA VAL A 223 7.56 10.95 18.56
C VAL A 223 6.19 11.42 18.09
N ARG A 224 6.19 12.12 16.98
CA ARG A 224 5.00 12.61 16.27
C ARG A 224 5.29 12.69 14.77
N VAL A 225 4.27 12.88 13.96
CA VAL A 225 4.44 13.17 12.53
C VAL A 225 5.37 14.37 12.36
N GLY A 226 6.38 14.24 11.49
CA GLY A 226 7.46 15.20 11.27
C GLY A 226 8.69 15.01 12.19
N THR A 227 8.68 14.05 13.13
CA THR A 227 9.91 13.70 13.87
C THR A 227 10.99 13.21 12.91
N LYS A 228 12.17 13.82 12.99
CA LYS A 228 13.34 13.45 12.18
C LYS A 228 13.87 12.08 12.58
N VAL A 229 14.17 11.24 11.59
CA VAL A 229 14.78 9.90 11.75
C VAL A 229 16.03 9.83 10.88
N THR A 230 17.18 9.65 11.49
CA THR A 230 18.45 9.43 10.78
C THR A 230 18.88 7.98 10.98
N ILE A 231 19.20 7.29 9.90
CA ILE A 231 19.64 5.89 9.91
C ILE A 231 21.03 5.83 9.27
N GLU A 232 22.00 5.33 10.01
CA GLU A 232 23.37 5.13 9.56
C GLU A 232 23.78 3.65 9.67
N GLU A 233 24.85 3.29 8.93
CA GLU A 233 25.43 1.95 8.93
C GLU A 233 26.03 1.54 10.27
#